data_e135325e168fb258ab2157b9d5e5a8f1
#
_entry.id   e135325e168fb258ab2157b9d5e5a8f1
#
_cell.length_a   1.000
_cell.length_b   1.000
_cell.length_c   1.000
_cell.angle_alpha   90.00
_cell.angle_beta   90.00
_cell.angle_gamma   90.00
#
_symmetry.space_group_name_H-M   'P 1'
#
loop_
_entity.id
_entity.type
_entity.pdbx_description
1 polymer ?
#
loop_
_entity_poly.entity_id
_entity_poly.type
_entity_poly.pdbx_seq_one_letter_code
_entity_poly.pdbx_strand_id
1 'polypeptide(L)'
;GSEMCIRDRRKEGISIPIIVMNPEFSSFNVLFENQLEPEVYSFRLLDAMIKETERRGITSYPIHIKIDTGMHRLGFQPEDVPEVCRRLKEQSGVVARSVFSHLVGSDSYIFDDFTKKQLDTFTRVAAELEAGLEYKVIKHILNSAGIERFTDYQMDMVRLGIGLYGVSASGQKGLRNISTLKTTILQIQNVPAGDSIGYSRMSYVKRD
;
A
#
# COMPACT_ATOMS: atom_id res chain seq x y z
N GLY A 1 -2.07 6.51 6.39
CA GLY A 1 -2.09 7.64 7.31
C GLY A 1 -2.79 7.28 8.60
N SER A 2 -2.57 8.04 9.68
CA SER A 2 -3.30 7.84 10.93
C SER A 2 -4.79 8.14 10.74
N GLU A 3 -5.66 7.56 11.58
CA GLU A 3 -7.11 7.81 11.57
C GLU A 3 -7.46 9.30 11.65
N MET A 4 -6.67 10.08 12.41
CA MET A 4 -6.84 11.54 12.49
C MET A 4 -6.69 12.23 11.14
N CYS A 5 -5.67 11.88 10.35
CA CYS A 5 -5.46 12.45 9.02
C CYS A 5 -6.61 12.14 8.05
N ILE A 6 -7.28 10.99 8.22
CA ILE A 6 -8.39 10.58 7.36
C ILE A 6 -9.66 11.33 7.72
N ARG A 7 -9.99 11.48 9.00
CA ARG A 7 -11.12 12.30 9.47
C ARG A 7 -10.98 13.77 9.04
N ASP A 8 -9.77 14.30 9.12
CA ASP A 8 -9.51 15.69 8.71
C ASP A 8 -9.79 15.89 7.22
N ARG A 9 -9.44 14.94 6.36
CA ARG A 9 -9.77 15.00 4.92
C ARG A 9 -11.27 15.06 4.69
N ARG A 10 -12.08 14.26 5.41
CA ARG A 10 -13.54 14.30 5.31
C ARG A 10 -14.10 15.65 5.79
N LYS A 11 -13.57 16.20 6.89
CA LYS A 11 -13.96 17.54 7.40
C LYS A 11 -13.65 18.66 6.40
N GLU A 12 -12.55 18.53 5.66
CA GLU A 12 -12.17 19.47 4.59
C GLU A 12 -12.95 19.24 3.26
N GLY A 13 -14.00 18.43 3.27
CA GLY A 13 -14.88 18.22 2.13
C GLY A 13 -14.33 17.26 1.05
N ILE A 14 -13.26 16.52 1.31
CA ILE A 14 -12.73 15.54 0.37
C ILE A 14 -13.65 14.33 0.34
N SER A 15 -14.38 14.14 -0.77
CA SER A 15 -15.38 13.07 -0.97
C SER A 15 -14.89 11.89 -1.80
N ILE A 16 -13.74 11.98 -2.46
CA ILE A 16 -13.19 10.88 -3.26
C ILE A 16 -12.97 9.61 -2.40
N PRO A 17 -12.99 8.40 -3.00
CA PRO A 17 -12.68 7.18 -2.29
C PRO A 17 -11.33 7.24 -1.57
N ILE A 18 -11.29 6.80 -0.32
CA ILE A 18 -10.04 6.73 0.47
C ILE A 18 -9.83 5.29 0.89
N ILE A 19 -8.77 4.67 0.38
CA ILE A 19 -8.36 3.32 0.78
C ILE A 19 -7.57 3.40 2.09
N VAL A 20 -8.01 2.65 3.09
CA VAL A 20 -7.30 2.52 4.37
C VAL A 20 -6.45 1.25 4.33
N MET A 21 -5.13 1.46 4.31
CA MET A 21 -4.17 0.37 4.37
C MET A 21 -4.03 -0.12 5.82
N ASN A 22 -4.05 -1.46 6.00
CA ASN A 22 -3.91 -2.11 7.29
C ASN A 22 -4.91 -1.58 8.36
N PRO A 23 -6.24 -1.71 8.12
CA PRO A 23 -7.24 -1.26 9.08
C PRO A 23 -7.19 -2.09 10.37
N GLU A 24 -7.40 -1.44 11.52
CA GLU A 24 -7.52 -2.09 12.81
C GLU A 24 -8.99 -2.44 13.10
N PHE A 25 -9.25 -3.55 13.80
CA PHE A 25 -10.61 -3.94 14.20
C PHE A 25 -11.28 -2.90 15.10
N SER A 26 -10.50 -2.22 15.93
CA SER A 26 -10.96 -1.14 16.80
C SER A 26 -11.43 0.10 16.03
N SER A 27 -11.03 0.26 14.78
CA SER A 27 -11.33 1.43 13.95
C SER A 27 -12.53 1.26 13.04
N PHE A 28 -13.27 0.15 13.10
CA PHE A 28 -14.40 -0.11 12.20
C PHE A 28 -15.47 0.98 12.28
N ASN A 29 -15.79 1.53 13.44
CA ASN A 29 -16.72 2.65 13.55
C ASN A 29 -16.26 3.83 12.69
N VAL A 30 -14.98 4.20 12.78
CA VAL A 30 -14.40 5.31 12.00
C VAL A 30 -14.45 5.01 10.50
N LEU A 31 -14.21 3.77 10.08
CA LEU A 31 -14.30 3.36 8.68
C LEU A 31 -15.71 3.62 8.13
N PHE A 32 -16.75 3.12 8.81
CA PHE A 32 -18.11 3.23 8.34
C PHE A 32 -18.65 4.66 8.41
N GLU A 33 -18.43 5.37 9.52
CA GLU A 33 -18.88 6.75 9.70
C GLU A 33 -18.27 7.72 8.68
N ASN A 34 -17.05 7.45 8.21
CA ASN A 34 -16.33 8.31 7.26
C ASN A 34 -16.32 7.73 5.83
N GLN A 35 -17.06 6.67 5.56
CA GLN A 35 -17.14 6.03 4.24
C GLN A 35 -15.74 5.72 3.67
N LEU A 36 -14.90 5.05 4.48
CA LEU A 36 -13.54 4.67 4.10
C LEU A 36 -13.52 3.23 3.60
N GLU A 37 -12.71 2.96 2.62
CA GLU A 37 -12.66 1.67 1.95
C GLU A 37 -11.44 0.87 2.45
N PRO A 38 -11.62 -0.19 3.28
CA PRO A 38 -10.50 -0.92 3.86
C PRO A 38 -9.82 -1.88 2.88
N GLU A 39 -8.49 -1.99 2.97
CA GLU A 39 -7.80 -3.16 2.45
C GLU A 39 -8.18 -4.40 3.27
N VAL A 40 -8.39 -5.52 2.59
CA VAL A 40 -8.68 -6.82 3.21
C VAL A 40 -7.63 -7.83 2.74
N TYR A 41 -6.89 -8.38 3.68
CA TYR A 41 -5.70 -9.20 3.43
C TYR A 41 -5.72 -10.56 4.11
N SER A 42 -6.80 -10.89 4.83
CA SER A 42 -6.94 -12.17 5.53
C SER A 42 -8.40 -12.54 5.72
N PHE A 43 -8.68 -13.84 5.86
CA PHE A 43 -10.03 -14.34 6.13
C PHE A 43 -10.59 -13.78 7.43
N ARG A 44 -9.76 -13.66 8.47
CA ARG A 44 -10.18 -13.05 9.74
C ARG A 44 -10.72 -11.63 9.55
N LEU A 45 -10.05 -10.82 8.73
CA LEU A 45 -10.50 -9.45 8.47
C LEU A 45 -11.73 -9.43 7.56
N LEU A 46 -11.79 -10.31 6.55
CA LEU A 46 -12.94 -10.45 5.67
C LEU A 46 -14.20 -10.81 6.46
N ASP A 47 -14.11 -11.85 7.29
CA ASP A 47 -15.25 -12.31 8.11
C ASP A 47 -15.71 -11.23 9.11
N ALA A 48 -14.76 -10.49 9.68
CA ALA A 48 -15.10 -9.39 10.58
C ALA A 48 -15.81 -8.24 9.85
N MET A 49 -15.39 -7.91 8.63
CA MET A 49 -16.07 -6.90 7.80
C MET A 49 -17.48 -7.35 7.41
N ILE A 50 -17.64 -8.60 6.98
CA ILE A 50 -18.97 -9.18 6.66
C ILE A 50 -19.88 -9.09 7.87
N LYS A 51 -19.45 -9.58 9.02
CA LYS A 51 -20.22 -9.55 10.26
C LYS A 51 -20.61 -8.13 10.67
N GLU A 52 -19.70 -7.17 10.52
CA GLU A 52 -19.96 -5.79 10.92
C GLU A 52 -20.94 -5.10 9.95
N THR A 53 -20.86 -5.37 8.65
CA THR A 53 -21.84 -4.87 7.67
C THR A 53 -23.23 -5.47 7.92
N GLU A 54 -23.34 -6.76 8.23
CA GLU A 54 -24.58 -7.41 8.62
C GLU A 54 -25.20 -6.76 9.88
N ARG A 55 -24.39 -6.56 10.91
CA ARG A 55 -24.83 -5.90 12.16
C ARG A 55 -25.38 -4.49 11.94
N ARG A 56 -24.84 -3.78 10.94
CA ARG A 56 -25.24 -2.41 10.59
C ARG A 56 -26.36 -2.35 9.55
N GLY A 57 -26.74 -3.47 8.95
CA GLY A 57 -27.69 -3.51 7.82
C GLY A 57 -27.15 -2.84 6.55
N ILE A 58 -25.82 -2.86 6.37
CA ILE A 58 -25.14 -2.25 5.21
C ILE A 58 -24.97 -3.33 4.15
N THR A 59 -25.23 -2.96 2.90
CA THR A 59 -24.99 -3.80 1.73
C THR A 59 -23.99 -3.16 0.77
N SER A 60 -23.23 -4.01 0.07
CA SER A 60 -22.27 -3.59 -0.97
C SER A 60 -21.22 -2.59 -0.49
N TYR A 61 -20.77 -2.73 0.75
CA TYR A 61 -19.68 -1.89 1.25
C TYR A 61 -18.37 -2.21 0.54
N PRO A 62 -17.69 -1.21 -0.08
CA PRO A 62 -16.51 -1.45 -0.90
C PRO A 62 -15.30 -1.85 -0.07
N ILE A 63 -14.64 -2.92 -0.48
CA ILE A 63 -13.37 -3.39 0.08
C ILE A 63 -12.33 -3.61 -1.02
N HIS A 64 -11.05 -3.64 -0.64
CA HIS A 64 -9.93 -3.82 -1.55
C HIS A 64 -9.16 -5.10 -1.18
N ILE A 65 -9.23 -6.11 -2.06
CA ILE A 65 -8.59 -7.41 -1.82
C ILE A 65 -7.10 -7.31 -2.08
N LYS A 66 -6.30 -7.65 -1.08
CA LYS A 66 -4.85 -7.70 -1.22
C LYS A 66 -4.34 -9.12 -1.38
N ILE A 67 -3.55 -9.33 -2.42
CA ILE A 67 -2.88 -10.60 -2.72
C ILE A 67 -1.39 -10.49 -2.41
N ASP A 68 -0.84 -11.47 -1.76
CA ASP A 68 0.61 -11.61 -1.59
C ASP A 68 1.21 -12.32 -2.81
N THR A 69 2.02 -11.61 -3.56
CA THR A 69 2.73 -12.14 -4.73
C THR A 69 4.22 -12.31 -4.49
N GLY A 70 4.66 -12.26 -3.21
CA GLY A 70 6.05 -12.47 -2.84
C GLY A 70 6.66 -11.42 -1.92
N MET A 71 5.86 -10.48 -1.39
CA MET A 71 6.34 -9.53 -0.37
C MET A 71 6.31 -10.14 1.04
N HIS A 72 5.46 -11.14 1.27
CA HIS A 72 5.30 -11.87 2.53
C HIS A 72 5.09 -10.96 3.77
N ARG A 73 4.28 -9.90 3.57
CA ARG A 73 3.91 -8.98 4.64
C ARG A 73 2.43 -9.09 5.01
N LEU A 74 1.54 -8.84 4.08
CA LEU A 74 0.09 -8.95 4.19
C LEU A 74 -0.48 -9.34 2.83
N GLY A 75 -1.56 -10.12 2.80
CA GLY A 75 -2.28 -10.51 1.58
C GLY A 75 -2.74 -11.96 1.65
N PHE A 76 -3.81 -12.26 0.93
CA PHE A 76 -4.20 -13.63 0.65
C PHE A 76 -3.15 -14.28 -0.26
N GLN A 77 -2.93 -15.57 -0.07
CA GLN A 77 -2.12 -16.33 -1.01
C GLN A 77 -2.89 -16.55 -2.32
N PRO A 78 -2.19 -16.74 -3.46
CA PRO A 78 -2.84 -17.08 -4.72
C PRO A 78 -3.86 -18.22 -4.61
N GLU A 79 -3.55 -19.22 -3.80
CA GLU A 79 -4.37 -20.40 -3.57
C GLU A 79 -5.66 -20.12 -2.77
N ASP A 80 -5.72 -18.99 -2.08
CA ASP A 80 -6.89 -18.58 -1.29
C ASP A 80 -8.03 -18.00 -2.16
N VAL A 81 -7.77 -17.66 -3.42
CA VAL A 81 -8.71 -16.93 -4.28
C VAL A 81 -10.05 -17.63 -4.45
N PRO A 82 -10.13 -18.96 -4.65
CA PRO A 82 -11.43 -19.64 -4.72
C PRO A 82 -12.27 -19.47 -3.44
N GLU A 83 -11.65 -19.53 -2.28
CA GLU A 83 -12.33 -19.35 -0.99
C GLU A 83 -12.73 -17.89 -0.75
N VAL A 84 -11.89 -16.92 -1.16
CA VAL A 84 -12.26 -15.50 -1.14
C VAL A 84 -13.50 -15.24 -1.99
N CYS A 85 -13.55 -15.79 -3.21
CA CYS A 85 -14.70 -15.67 -4.10
C CYS A 85 -15.95 -16.30 -3.50
N ARG A 86 -15.84 -17.51 -2.93
CA ARG A 86 -16.94 -18.20 -2.28
C ARG A 86 -17.55 -17.34 -1.17
N ARG A 87 -16.72 -16.84 -0.24
CA ARG A 87 -17.19 -16.00 0.87
C ARG A 87 -17.83 -14.72 0.39
N LEU A 88 -17.27 -14.07 -0.63
CA LEU A 88 -17.84 -12.84 -1.18
C LEU A 88 -19.19 -13.07 -1.86
N LYS A 89 -19.42 -14.23 -2.48
CA LYS A 89 -20.69 -14.58 -3.14
C LYS A 89 -21.79 -14.98 -2.16
N GLU A 90 -21.45 -15.51 -1.01
CA GLU A 90 -22.42 -16.03 -0.01
C GLU A 90 -23.03 -14.92 0.87
N GLN A 91 -22.66 -13.66 0.65
CA GLN A 91 -23.13 -12.53 1.44
C GLN A 91 -23.36 -11.29 0.57
N SER A 92 -24.02 -10.27 1.13
CA SER A 92 -24.33 -9.01 0.45
C SER A 92 -23.73 -7.77 1.14
N GLY A 93 -23.08 -7.93 2.29
CA GLY A 93 -22.58 -6.83 3.11
C GLY A 93 -21.40 -6.10 2.49
N VAL A 94 -20.45 -6.84 1.90
CA VAL A 94 -19.24 -6.26 1.28
C VAL A 94 -19.16 -6.62 -0.20
N VAL A 95 -18.45 -5.78 -0.98
CA VAL A 95 -18.17 -6.01 -2.40
C VAL A 95 -16.70 -5.69 -2.69
N ALA A 96 -16.02 -6.56 -3.42
CA ALA A 96 -14.66 -6.31 -3.85
C ALA A 96 -14.65 -5.24 -4.94
N ARG A 97 -14.11 -4.06 -4.64
CA ARG A 97 -13.96 -2.96 -5.59
C ARG A 97 -12.66 -3.02 -6.36
N SER A 98 -11.60 -3.47 -5.72
CA SER A 98 -10.31 -3.67 -6.37
C SER A 98 -9.60 -4.91 -5.84
N VAL A 99 -8.62 -5.36 -6.64
CA VAL A 99 -7.60 -6.31 -6.24
C VAL A 99 -6.23 -5.71 -6.46
N PHE A 100 -5.31 -5.94 -5.53
CA PHE A 100 -3.96 -5.38 -5.64
C PHE A 100 -2.89 -6.22 -4.95
N SER A 101 -1.64 -5.94 -5.32
CA SER A 101 -0.45 -6.43 -4.66
C SER A 101 0.59 -5.33 -4.52
N HIS A 102 1.81 -5.66 -4.08
CA HIS A 102 2.89 -4.70 -3.91
C HIS A 102 4.22 -5.26 -4.40
N LEU A 103 4.92 -4.50 -5.26
CA LEU A 103 6.22 -4.87 -5.78
C LEU A 103 7.31 -4.64 -4.74
N VAL A 104 8.21 -5.61 -4.61
CA VAL A 104 9.28 -5.61 -3.60
C VAL A 104 10.55 -4.93 -4.10
N GLY A 105 10.96 -5.21 -5.33
CA GLY A 105 12.26 -4.84 -5.87
C GLY A 105 12.19 -4.06 -7.19
N SER A 106 11.07 -3.39 -7.47
CA SER A 106 10.88 -2.66 -8.72
C SER A 106 11.80 -1.46 -8.91
N ASP A 107 12.52 -1.04 -7.87
CA ASP A 107 13.50 0.05 -7.86
C ASP A 107 14.90 -0.37 -8.32
N SER A 108 15.18 -1.67 -8.46
CA SER A 108 16.50 -2.17 -8.83
C SER A 108 16.45 -3.22 -9.93
N TYR A 109 17.29 -3.06 -10.95
CA TYR A 109 17.40 -3.99 -12.10
C TYR A 109 17.82 -5.41 -11.71
N ILE A 110 18.54 -5.58 -10.61
CA ILE A 110 18.93 -6.91 -10.13
C ILE A 110 17.75 -7.77 -9.70
N PHE A 111 16.58 -7.18 -9.46
CA PHE A 111 15.36 -7.86 -9.07
C PHE A 111 14.30 -7.93 -10.18
N ASP A 112 14.68 -7.64 -11.44
CA ASP A 112 13.72 -7.60 -12.54
C ASP A 112 13.01 -8.94 -12.76
N ASP A 113 13.73 -10.05 -12.70
CA ASP A 113 13.12 -11.38 -12.86
C ASP A 113 12.12 -11.69 -11.75
N PHE A 114 12.44 -11.31 -10.52
CA PHE A 114 11.51 -11.45 -9.39
C PHE A 114 10.31 -10.53 -9.54
N THR A 115 10.52 -9.28 -9.97
CA THR A 115 9.45 -8.32 -10.21
C THR A 115 8.50 -8.78 -11.31
N LYS A 116 9.03 -9.32 -12.41
CA LYS A 116 8.22 -9.92 -13.49
C LYS A 116 7.39 -11.09 -12.98
N LYS A 117 7.99 -11.98 -12.19
CA LYS A 117 7.26 -13.09 -11.56
C LYS A 117 6.12 -12.60 -10.68
N GLN A 118 6.30 -11.52 -9.91
CA GLN A 118 5.22 -10.90 -9.13
C GLN A 118 4.10 -10.37 -10.03
N LEU A 119 4.45 -9.70 -11.13
CA LEU A 119 3.52 -9.15 -12.10
C LEU A 119 2.71 -10.24 -12.81
N ASP A 120 3.35 -11.31 -13.25
CA ASP A 120 2.71 -12.45 -13.91
C ASP A 120 1.77 -13.19 -12.93
N THR A 121 2.24 -13.44 -11.72
CA THR A 121 1.40 -14.03 -10.66
C THR A 121 0.19 -13.17 -10.38
N PHE A 122 0.36 -11.86 -10.22
CA PHE A 122 -0.74 -10.95 -9.97
C PHE A 122 -1.74 -10.92 -11.12
N THR A 123 -1.28 -10.87 -12.36
CA THR A 123 -2.14 -10.84 -13.55
C THR A 123 -3.02 -12.09 -13.62
N ARG A 124 -2.43 -13.26 -13.40
CA ARG A 124 -3.16 -14.54 -13.36
C ARG A 124 -4.19 -14.55 -12.23
N VAL A 125 -3.77 -14.22 -11.01
CA VAL A 125 -4.63 -14.25 -9.82
C VAL A 125 -5.78 -13.24 -9.92
N ALA A 126 -5.53 -12.05 -10.46
CA ALA A 126 -6.57 -11.05 -10.68
C ALA A 126 -7.63 -11.54 -11.70
N ALA A 127 -7.20 -12.24 -12.74
CA ALA A 127 -8.12 -12.84 -13.71
C ALA A 127 -8.94 -13.99 -13.08
N GLU A 128 -8.32 -14.83 -12.26
CA GLU A 128 -8.99 -15.89 -11.50
C GLU A 128 -10.04 -15.31 -10.53
N LEU A 129 -9.70 -14.22 -9.83
CA LEU A 129 -10.63 -13.52 -8.94
C LEU A 129 -11.83 -12.96 -9.71
N GLU A 130 -11.61 -12.25 -10.83
CA GLU A 130 -12.69 -11.71 -11.66
C GLU A 130 -13.61 -12.82 -12.20
N ALA A 131 -13.02 -13.93 -12.66
CA ALA A 131 -13.78 -15.09 -13.11
C ALA A 131 -14.62 -15.71 -11.99
N GLY A 132 -14.02 -15.84 -10.79
CA GLY A 132 -14.72 -16.36 -9.61
C GLY A 132 -15.82 -15.45 -9.10
N LEU A 133 -15.66 -14.13 -9.17
CA LEU A 133 -16.65 -13.13 -8.75
C LEU A 133 -17.73 -12.87 -9.80
N GLU A 134 -17.47 -13.16 -11.09
CA GLU A 134 -18.35 -12.90 -12.24
C GLU A 134 -18.57 -11.39 -12.51
N TYR A 135 -17.67 -10.52 -12.01
CA TYR A 135 -17.65 -9.10 -12.32
C TYR A 135 -16.22 -8.55 -12.33
N LYS A 136 -16.03 -7.39 -12.94
CA LYS A 136 -14.73 -6.72 -13.06
C LYS A 136 -14.40 -5.93 -11.79
N VAL A 137 -13.11 -5.97 -11.42
CA VAL A 137 -12.56 -5.19 -10.31
C VAL A 137 -11.40 -4.32 -10.79
N ILE A 138 -11.14 -3.21 -10.13
CA ILE A 138 -9.98 -2.36 -10.39
C ILE A 138 -8.70 -3.11 -10.02
N LYS A 139 -7.77 -3.26 -10.96
CA LYS A 139 -6.50 -3.96 -10.76
C LYS A 139 -5.36 -2.97 -10.60
N HIS A 140 -4.54 -3.12 -9.55
CA HIS A 140 -3.38 -2.26 -9.36
C HIS A 140 -2.25 -2.94 -8.60
N ILE A 141 -1.02 -2.81 -9.09
CA ILE A 141 0.17 -3.38 -8.46
C ILE A 141 1.33 -2.39 -8.37
N LEU A 142 1.47 -1.47 -9.36
CA LEU A 142 2.64 -0.63 -9.47
C LEU A 142 2.74 0.40 -8.34
N ASN A 143 3.91 0.47 -7.72
CA ASN A 143 4.40 1.56 -6.88
C ASN A 143 5.16 2.60 -7.71
N SER A 144 5.79 3.61 -7.11
CA SER A 144 6.50 4.68 -7.83
C SER A 144 7.56 4.15 -8.80
N ALA A 145 8.39 3.21 -8.39
CA ALA A 145 9.40 2.60 -9.26
C ALA A 145 8.78 1.75 -10.38
N GLY A 146 7.71 1.02 -10.06
CA GLY A 146 6.97 0.24 -11.05
C GLY A 146 6.35 1.12 -12.14
N ILE A 147 5.81 2.29 -11.77
CA ILE A 147 5.28 3.28 -12.73
C ILE A 147 6.37 3.74 -13.71
N GLU A 148 7.61 3.93 -13.23
CA GLU A 148 8.72 4.38 -14.05
C GLU A 148 9.27 3.28 -14.97
N ARG A 149 9.26 2.01 -14.53
CA ARG A 149 10.02 0.92 -15.16
C ARG A 149 9.18 -0.17 -15.81
N PHE A 150 7.93 -0.35 -15.40
CA PHE A 150 7.05 -1.43 -15.85
C PHE A 150 5.74 -0.87 -16.40
N THR A 151 5.83 0.07 -17.34
CA THR A 151 4.69 0.82 -17.90
C THR A 151 3.61 -0.04 -18.50
N ASP A 152 3.94 -1.20 -19.05
CA ASP A 152 2.99 -2.14 -19.66
C ASP A 152 2.05 -2.79 -18.63
N TYR A 153 2.35 -2.67 -17.33
CA TYR A 153 1.58 -3.23 -16.23
C TYR A 153 0.80 -2.17 -15.42
N GLN A 154 0.52 -1.00 -15.99
CA GLN A 154 -0.24 0.06 -15.30
C GLN A 154 -1.67 -0.36 -14.95
N MET A 155 -2.23 -1.30 -15.71
CA MET A 155 -3.60 -1.82 -15.50
C MET A 155 -4.64 -0.70 -15.35
N ASP A 156 -5.55 -0.81 -14.37
CA ASP A 156 -6.63 0.17 -14.19
C ASP A 156 -6.21 1.35 -13.27
N MET A 157 -5.22 1.15 -12.39
CA MET A 157 -4.76 2.16 -11.45
C MET A 157 -3.31 1.92 -11.03
N VAL A 158 -2.60 2.98 -10.65
CA VAL A 158 -1.25 2.94 -10.07
C VAL A 158 -1.22 3.63 -8.73
N ARG A 159 -0.23 3.31 -7.89
CA ARG A 159 -0.06 3.93 -6.57
C ARG A 159 1.21 4.76 -6.51
N LEU A 160 1.05 6.05 -6.72
CA LEU A 160 2.16 7.00 -6.62
C LEU A 160 2.46 7.28 -5.14
N GLY A 161 3.62 6.80 -4.68
CA GLY A 161 4.14 7.00 -3.32
C GLY A 161 5.24 8.06 -3.28
N ILE A 162 6.49 7.65 -3.16
CA ILE A 162 7.65 8.54 -3.04
C ILE A 162 7.80 9.51 -4.24
N GLY A 163 7.35 9.09 -5.42
CA GLY A 163 7.33 9.95 -6.62
C GLY A 163 6.49 11.21 -6.45
N LEU A 164 5.46 11.19 -5.59
CA LEU A 164 4.63 12.38 -5.30
C LEU A 164 5.45 13.50 -4.61
N TYR A 165 6.51 13.12 -3.90
CA TYR A 165 7.41 14.06 -3.23
C TYR A 165 8.57 14.53 -4.12
N GLY A 166 8.55 14.14 -5.40
CA GLY A 166 9.58 14.54 -6.36
C GLY A 166 10.83 13.67 -6.33
N VAL A 167 10.76 12.49 -5.70
CA VAL A 167 11.88 11.56 -5.62
C VAL A 167 11.63 10.39 -6.59
N SER A 168 12.51 10.24 -7.58
CA SER A 168 12.49 9.06 -8.45
C SER A 168 13.07 7.86 -7.71
N ALA A 169 12.32 6.77 -7.68
CA ALA A 169 12.75 5.54 -7.05
C ALA A 169 13.73 4.74 -7.92
N SER A 170 13.79 5.02 -9.24
CA SER A 170 14.68 4.37 -10.20
C SER A 170 15.83 5.27 -10.69
N GLY A 171 15.94 6.49 -10.15
CA GLY A 171 16.97 7.45 -10.52
C GLY A 171 16.70 8.22 -11.82
N GLN A 172 15.48 8.17 -12.35
CA GLN A 172 15.10 8.93 -13.54
C GLN A 172 15.11 10.44 -13.28
N LYS A 173 15.49 11.22 -14.31
CA LYS A 173 15.45 12.68 -14.26
C LYS A 173 14.05 13.16 -14.67
N GLY A 174 13.60 14.29 -14.10
CA GLY A 174 12.34 14.93 -14.49
C GLY A 174 11.37 15.21 -13.35
N LEU A 175 11.51 14.53 -12.22
CA LEU A 175 10.76 14.87 -11.02
C LEU A 175 11.40 16.09 -10.32
N ARG A 176 10.54 16.95 -9.74
CA ARG A 176 10.98 18.09 -8.93
C ARG A 176 10.74 17.79 -7.45
N ASN A 177 11.79 17.86 -6.65
CA ASN A 177 11.66 17.73 -5.21
C ASN A 177 10.81 18.89 -4.66
N ILE A 178 9.75 18.56 -3.93
CA ILE A 178 8.84 19.53 -3.32
C ILE A 178 9.07 19.71 -1.82
N SER A 179 9.97 18.91 -1.22
CA SER A 179 10.23 18.93 0.21
C SER A 179 11.61 19.52 0.50
N THR A 180 11.69 20.33 1.53
CA THR A 180 12.96 20.86 2.05
C THR A 180 13.07 20.51 3.53
N LEU A 181 14.09 19.72 3.90
CA LEU A 181 14.44 19.48 5.29
C LEU A 181 15.39 20.57 5.77
N LYS A 182 15.04 21.27 6.83
CA LYS A 182 15.87 22.31 7.44
C LYS A 182 16.14 21.95 8.90
N THR A 183 17.34 22.31 9.38
CA THR A 183 17.70 22.22 10.78
C THR A 183 18.55 23.42 11.16
N THR A 184 18.61 23.73 12.45
CA THR A 184 19.47 24.77 13.00
C THR A 184 20.70 24.11 13.59
N ILE A 185 21.89 24.61 13.28
CA ILE A 185 23.11 24.20 13.97
C ILE A 185 23.06 24.75 15.38
N LEU A 186 23.04 23.85 16.37
CA LEU A 186 22.96 24.23 17.78
C LEU A 186 24.34 24.61 18.35
N GLN A 187 25.37 23.92 17.91
CA GLN A 187 26.74 24.14 18.39
C GLN A 187 27.75 23.62 17.36
N ILE A 188 28.86 24.31 17.26
CA ILE A 188 30.07 23.87 16.55
C ILE A 188 31.18 23.66 17.57
N GLN A 189 31.87 22.52 17.52
CA GLN A 189 33.00 22.20 18.40
C GLN A 189 34.22 21.84 17.59
N ASN A 190 35.38 22.25 18.08
CA ASN A 190 36.68 21.80 17.58
C ASN A 190 37.01 20.48 18.28
N VAL A 191 37.27 19.44 17.50
CA VAL A 191 37.56 18.09 18.01
C VAL A 191 38.93 17.68 17.43
N PRO A 192 39.91 17.37 18.30
CA PRO A 192 41.25 16.98 17.85
C PRO A 192 41.25 15.71 17.00
N ALA A 193 42.22 15.60 16.09
CA ALA A 193 42.40 14.34 15.35
C ALA A 193 42.66 13.18 16.30
N GLY A 194 42.02 12.04 16.02
CA GLY A 194 42.06 10.84 16.86
C GLY A 194 40.92 10.72 17.88
N ASP A 195 40.20 11.81 18.16
CA ASP A 195 39.04 11.73 19.05
C ASP A 195 37.82 11.11 18.36
N SER A 196 37.00 10.45 19.16
CA SER A 196 35.77 9.79 18.65
C SER A 196 34.57 10.70 18.75
N ILE A 197 33.62 10.53 17.79
CA ILE A 197 32.38 11.26 17.72
C ILE A 197 31.20 10.29 17.75
N GLY A 198 30.17 10.68 18.50
CA GLY A 198 28.87 10.03 18.51
C GLY A 198 28.77 8.80 19.38
N TYR A 199 27.60 8.15 19.32
CA TYR A 199 27.31 6.96 20.10
C TYR A 199 28.23 5.80 19.73
N SER A 200 28.61 5.00 20.73
CA SER A 200 29.47 3.82 20.58
C SER A 200 30.86 4.14 19.97
N ARG A 201 31.25 5.41 19.93
CA ARG A 201 32.51 5.87 19.35
C ARG A 201 32.72 5.40 17.89
N MET A 202 31.64 5.37 17.12
CA MET A 202 31.62 4.79 15.77
C MET A 202 32.42 5.57 14.71
N SER A 203 32.71 6.85 14.98
CA SER A 203 33.49 7.72 14.07
C SER A 203 34.64 8.34 14.79
N TYR A 204 35.74 8.54 14.07
CA TYR A 204 36.95 9.23 14.56
C TYR A 204 37.28 10.40 13.64
N VAL A 205 37.75 11.50 14.24
CA VAL A 205 38.28 12.66 13.51
C VAL A 205 39.59 12.28 12.85
N LYS A 206 39.69 12.44 11.54
CA LYS A 206 40.88 12.07 10.76
C LYS A 206 41.90 13.20 10.56
N ARG A 207 41.48 14.43 10.83
CA ARG A 207 42.32 15.66 10.67
C ARG A 207 41.83 16.75 11.62
N ASP A 208 42.69 17.64 12.01
CA ASP A 208 42.34 18.84 12.76
C ASP A 208 41.59 19.86 11.88
#